data_dc2494eaff024521551fd333a6fd5018
#
_entry.id   dc2494eaff024521551fd333a6fd5018
#
_cell.length_a   1.000
_cell.length_b   1.000
_cell.length_c   1.000
_cell.angle_alpha   90.00
_cell.angle_beta   90.00
_cell.angle_gamma   90.00
#
_symmetry.space_group_name_H-M   'P 1'
#
loop_
_entity.id
_entity.type
_entity.pdbx_description
1 polymer ?
#
loop_
_entity_poly.entity_id
_entity_poly.type
_entity_poly.pdbx_seq_one_letter_code
_entity_poly.pdbx_strand_id
1 'polypeptide(L)'
;MELIVAVYDDWGIGCEGDQPIALSADRKFFRKTTAGSTVIVGRKTVGSFPGQAPLPKRRNILLSRQDTTIPGFELAHSPEEAMEMSRGDARVFVIGGGTVYRQMLPMCDKAYITKVHTTAPCDTWFPNLDELEDWVLTETLESGEESGITYDVCVYERK
;
A
#
# COMPACT_ATOMS: atom_id res chain seq x y z
N MET A 1 -1.96 3.05 12.58
CA MET A 1 -2.15 3.04 11.11
C MET A 1 -1.16 2.07 10.50
N GLU A 2 -1.63 1.29 9.55
CA GLU A 2 -0.84 0.25 8.92
C GLU A 2 -0.63 0.59 7.45
N LEU A 3 0.30 -0.12 6.82
CA LEU A 3 0.65 0.10 5.42
C LEU A 3 0.78 -1.27 4.76
N ILE A 4 0.44 -1.37 3.48
CA ILE A 4 0.56 -2.61 2.71
C ILE A 4 1.08 -2.29 1.32
N VAL A 5 2.12 -3.01 0.89
CA VAL A 5 2.77 -2.77 -0.40
C VAL A 5 3.52 -4.02 -0.87
N ALA A 6 3.63 -4.19 -2.18
CA ALA A 6 4.52 -5.19 -2.79
C ALA A 6 5.75 -4.47 -3.38
N VAL A 7 6.93 -5.00 -3.12
CA VAL A 7 8.19 -4.42 -3.59
C VAL A 7 9.00 -5.46 -4.36
N TYR A 8 9.75 -5.00 -5.36
CA TYR A 8 10.72 -5.81 -6.08
C TYR A 8 12.08 -5.80 -5.37
N ASP A 9 13.08 -6.48 -5.92
CA ASP A 9 14.40 -6.62 -5.27
C ASP A 9 15.05 -5.29 -4.88
N ASP A 10 14.84 -4.24 -5.65
CA ASP A 10 15.38 -2.90 -5.39
C ASP A 10 14.41 -1.99 -4.61
N TRP A 11 13.35 -2.56 -4.04
CA TRP A 11 12.26 -1.82 -3.40
C TRP A 11 11.46 -0.95 -4.38
N GLY A 12 11.52 -1.24 -5.66
CA GLY A 12 10.66 -0.65 -6.68
C GLY A 12 9.22 -1.10 -6.47
N ILE A 13 8.26 -0.21 -6.75
CA ILE A 13 6.84 -0.51 -6.53
C ILE A 13 5.94 -0.22 -7.73
N GLY A 14 6.42 0.54 -8.70
CA GLY A 14 5.57 0.86 -9.82
C GLY A 14 6.31 1.50 -10.98
N CYS A 15 5.64 1.45 -12.12
CA CYS A 15 6.05 2.10 -13.35
C CYS A 15 4.79 2.65 -14.02
N GLU A 16 4.80 3.93 -14.38
CA GLU A 16 3.67 4.60 -15.03
C GLU A 16 2.35 4.44 -14.25
N GLY A 17 2.42 4.42 -12.92
CA GLY A 17 1.25 4.36 -12.05
C GLY A 17 0.72 2.97 -11.76
N ASP A 18 1.39 1.91 -12.24
CA ASP A 18 0.93 0.54 -12.04
C ASP A 18 2.10 -0.40 -11.69
N GLN A 19 1.80 -1.60 -11.23
CA GLN A 19 2.79 -2.63 -10.94
C GLN A 19 3.22 -3.33 -12.24
N PRO A 20 4.54 -3.37 -12.56
CA PRO A 20 5.00 -4.10 -13.74
C PRO A 20 4.72 -5.61 -13.68
N ILE A 21 4.83 -6.19 -12.49
CA ILE A 21 4.56 -7.61 -12.23
C ILE A 21 3.62 -7.69 -11.04
N ALA A 22 2.41 -8.19 -11.25
CA ALA A 22 1.43 -8.34 -10.18
C ALA A 22 1.13 -9.83 -9.98
N LEU A 23 1.42 -10.35 -8.80
CA LEU A 23 1.18 -11.75 -8.45
C LEU A 23 -0.25 -11.92 -7.93
N SER A 24 -0.93 -12.98 -8.35
CA SER A 24 -2.27 -13.29 -7.86
C SER A 24 -2.27 -13.58 -6.36
N ALA A 25 -1.20 -14.19 -5.85
CA ALA A 25 -1.03 -14.44 -4.42
C ALA A 25 -1.01 -13.15 -3.62
N ASP A 26 -0.34 -12.11 -4.12
CA ASP A 26 -0.30 -10.79 -3.48
C ASP A 26 -1.66 -10.11 -3.51
N ARG A 27 -2.39 -10.21 -4.61
CA ARG A 27 -3.75 -9.66 -4.71
C ARG A 27 -4.71 -10.32 -3.72
N LYS A 28 -4.60 -11.63 -3.55
CA LYS A 28 -5.40 -12.37 -2.56
C LYS A 28 -5.06 -11.94 -1.15
N PHE A 29 -3.78 -11.83 -0.83
CA PHE A 29 -3.32 -11.36 0.47
C PHE A 29 -3.84 -9.95 0.75
N PHE A 30 -3.73 -9.05 -0.20
CA PHE A 30 -4.23 -7.68 -0.09
C PHE A 30 -5.72 -7.65 0.22
N ARG A 31 -6.53 -8.36 -0.56
CA ARG A 31 -7.99 -8.41 -0.36
C ARG A 31 -8.36 -8.95 1.02
N LYS A 32 -7.72 -10.04 1.41
CA LYS A 32 -7.98 -10.69 2.70
C LYS A 32 -7.60 -9.77 3.86
N THR A 33 -6.44 -9.14 3.76
CA THR A 33 -5.88 -8.32 4.84
C THR A 33 -6.66 -7.02 5.01
N THR A 34 -7.07 -6.38 3.92
CA THR A 34 -7.75 -5.08 3.97
C THR A 34 -9.27 -5.17 4.02
N ALA A 35 -9.86 -6.37 3.91
CA ALA A 35 -11.31 -6.55 3.91
C ALA A 35 -11.95 -5.94 5.16
N GLY A 36 -13.00 -5.15 4.97
CA GLY A 36 -13.73 -4.51 6.07
C GLY A 36 -13.01 -3.34 6.72
N SER A 37 -11.85 -2.94 6.21
CA SER A 37 -11.05 -1.85 6.77
C SER A 37 -11.30 -0.53 6.04
N THR A 38 -10.59 0.52 6.52
CA THR A 38 -10.46 1.80 5.83
C THR A 38 -9.16 1.80 5.03
N VAL A 39 -9.21 2.24 3.79
CA VAL A 39 -8.02 2.36 2.94
C VAL A 39 -7.81 3.82 2.54
N ILE A 40 -6.55 4.26 2.54
CA ILE A 40 -6.14 5.60 2.12
C ILE A 40 -5.30 5.45 0.87
N VAL A 41 -5.70 6.14 -0.20
CA VAL A 41 -5.14 5.95 -1.52
C VAL A 41 -4.95 7.28 -2.24
N GLY A 42 -3.88 7.40 -3.03
CA GLY A 42 -3.62 8.57 -3.86
C GLY A 42 -4.33 8.51 -5.21
N ARG A 43 -4.44 9.66 -5.85
CA ARG A 43 -5.16 9.81 -7.12
C ARG A 43 -4.65 8.91 -8.25
N LYS A 44 -3.33 8.85 -8.41
CA LYS A 44 -2.73 8.03 -9.49
C LYS A 44 -3.05 6.55 -9.34
N THR A 45 -3.04 6.06 -8.11
CA THR A 45 -3.34 4.65 -7.83
C THR A 45 -4.80 4.33 -8.11
N VAL A 46 -5.72 5.25 -7.80
CA VAL A 46 -7.13 5.09 -8.18
C VAL A 46 -7.28 4.95 -9.69
N GLY A 47 -6.47 5.66 -10.45
CA GLY A 47 -6.46 5.55 -11.92
C GLY A 47 -6.16 4.13 -12.43
N SER A 48 -5.49 3.30 -11.64
CA SER A 48 -5.20 1.90 -11.99
C SER A 48 -6.32 0.94 -11.57
N PHE A 49 -7.28 1.40 -10.78
CA PHE A 49 -8.41 0.56 -10.36
C PHE A 49 -9.39 0.38 -11.53
N PRO A 50 -10.01 -0.80 -11.69
CA PRO A 50 -11.02 -1.02 -12.73
C PRO A 50 -12.15 0.01 -12.63
N GLY A 51 -12.36 0.78 -13.70
CA GLY A 51 -13.38 1.81 -13.74
C GLY A 51 -13.19 2.95 -12.74
N GLN A 52 -12.00 3.08 -12.15
CA GLN A 52 -11.70 4.02 -11.06
C GLN A 52 -12.72 3.89 -9.91
N ALA A 53 -13.19 2.67 -9.68
CA ALA A 53 -14.19 2.40 -8.65
C ALA A 53 -13.52 2.20 -7.27
N PRO A 54 -14.23 2.55 -6.18
CA PRO A 54 -13.73 2.26 -4.85
C PRO A 54 -13.63 0.76 -4.61
N LEU A 55 -12.71 0.37 -3.72
CA LEU A 55 -12.58 -1.02 -3.34
C LEU A 55 -13.84 -1.45 -2.56
N PRO A 56 -14.49 -2.55 -2.95
CA PRO A 56 -15.75 -2.96 -2.31
C PRO A 56 -15.51 -3.41 -0.85
N LYS A 57 -16.52 -3.18 -0.01
CA LYS A 57 -16.53 -3.56 1.42
C LYS A 57 -15.43 -2.88 2.24
N ARG A 58 -14.97 -1.71 1.80
CA ARG A 58 -13.99 -0.90 2.52
C ARG A 58 -14.43 0.55 2.49
N ARG A 59 -14.03 1.30 3.50
CA ARG A 59 -14.14 2.75 3.47
C ARG A 59 -12.95 3.27 2.67
N ASN A 60 -13.21 4.03 1.61
CA ASN A 60 -12.17 4.52 0.70
C ASN A 60 -11.95 6.01 0.90
N ILE A 61 -10.75 6.40 1.32
CA ILE A 61 -10.34 7.80 1.48
C ILE A 61 -9.33 8.12 0.40
N LEU A 62 -9.67 9.10 -0.45
CA LEU A 62 -8.79 9.61 -1.48
C LEU A 62 -7.96 10.76 -0.88
N LEU A 63 -6.64 10.62 -0.92
CA LEU A 63 -5.73 11.68 -0.52
C LEU A 63 -5.32 12.49 -1.74
N SER A 64 -5.73 13.76 -1.81
CA SER A 64 -5.43 14.64 -2.95
C SER A 64 -5.52 16.09 -2.51
N ARG A 65 -4.59 16.91 -3.03
CA ARG A 65 -4.63 18.36 -2.81
C ARG A 65 -5.73 19.05 -3.63
N GLN A 66 -6.21 18.38 -4.68
CA GLN A 66 -7.26 18.93 -5.55
C GLN A 66 -8.64 18.67 -4.95
N ASP A 67 -9.58 19.55 -5.24
CA ASP A 67 -10.96 19.42 -4.77
C ASP A 67 -11.79 18.46 -5.62
N THR A 68 -11.18 17.78 -6.58
CA THR A 68 -11.88 16.83 -7.43
C THR A 68 -12.24 15.59 -6.65
N THR A 69 -13.54 15.29 -6.58
CA THR A 69 -14.04 14.09 -5.93
C THR A 69 -14.25 12.96 -6.93
N ILE A 70 -14.18 11.72 -6.44
CA ILE A 70 -14.49 10.54 -7.23
C ILE A 70 -15.61 9.80 -6.50
N PRO A 71 -16.70 9.39 -7.21
CA PRO A 71 -17.82 8.70 -6.55
C PRO A 71 -17.34 7.49 -5.72
N GLY A 72 -17.83 7.39 -4.50
CA GLY A 72 -17.48 6.31 -3.59
C GLY A 72 -16.24 6.53 -2.75
N PHE A 73 -15.55 7.64 -2.96
CA PHE A 73 -14.38 8.04 -2.17
C PHE A 73 -14.71 9.26 -1.33
N GLU A 74 -14.21 9.25 -0.08
CA GLU A 74 -14.17 10.47 0.74
C GLU A 74 -12.86 11.19 0.43
N LEU A 75 -12.86 12.50 0.42
CA LEU A 75 -11.70 13.29 0.05
C LEU A 75 -10.98 13.84 1.29
N ALA A 76 -9.68 13.60 1.37
CA ALA A 76 -8.78 14.20 2.35
C ALA A 76 -7.73 15.01 1.60
N HIS A 77 -7.45 16.23 2.04
CA HIS A 77 -6.49 17.12 1.38
C HIS A 77 -5.07 17.03 1.94
N SER A 78 -4.90 16.35 3.06
CA SER A 78 -3.59 16.16 3.69
C SER A 78 -3.53 14.82 4.43
N PRO A 79 -2.32 14.31 4.68
CA PRO A 79 -2.15 13.12 5.53
C PRO A 79 -2.79 13.28 6.90
N GLU A 80 -2.66 14.47 7.51
CA GLU A 80 -3.24 14.77 8.82
C GLU A 80 -4.77 14.71 8.77
N GLU A 81 -5.38 15.23 7.72
CA GLU A 81 -6.83 15.16 7.53
C GLU A 81 -7.29 13.70 7.36
N ALA A 82 -6.56 12.92 6.55
CA ALA A 82 -6.89 11.49 6.37
C ALA A 82 -6.80 10.73 7.69
N MET A 83 -5.80 11.02 8.51
CA MET A 83 -5.65 10.43 9.82
C MET A 83 -6.82 10.80 10.73
N GLU A 84 -7.23 12.06 10.75
CA GLU A 84 -8.34 12.53 11.56
C GLU A 84 -9.67 11.90 11.12
N MET A 85 -9.91 11.82 9.81
CA MET A 85 -11.12 11.21 9.26
C MET A 85 -11.25 9.72 9.63
N SER A 86 -10.12 9.02 9.73
CA SER A 86 -10.09 7.59 10.04
C SER A 86 -9.93 7.29 11.53
N ARG A 87 -9.87 8.29 12.37
CA ARG A 87 -9.75 8.12 13.81
C ARG A 87 -10.95 7.32 14.34
N GLY A 88 -10.66 6.28 15.11
CA GLY A 88 -11.70 5.41 15.67
C GLY A 88 -12.08 4.24 14.75
N ASP A 89 -11.61 4.21 13.51
CA ASP A 89 -11.82 3.05 12.65
C ASP A 89 -10.97 1.88 13.16
N ALA A 90 -11.52 0.66 13.07
CA ALA A 90 -10.85 -0.51 13.64
C ALA A 90 -9.48 -0.79 13.01
N ARG A 91 -9.38 -0.66 11.69
CA ARG A 91 -8.11 -0.81 10.97
C ARG A 91 -8.06 0.16 9.81
N VAL A 92 -6.89 0.77 9.61
CA VAL A 92 -6.65 1.73 8.53
C VAL A 92 -5.36 1.36 7.81
N PHE A 93 -5.44 1.21 6.50
CA PHE A 93 -4.30 0.85 5.65
C PHE A 93 -3.99 1.95 4.64
N VAL A 94 -2.73 2.33 4.55
CA VAL A 94 -2.20 3.14 3.46
C VAL A 94 -1.85 2.21 2.31
N ILE A 95 -2.45 2.40 1.14
CA ILE A 95 -2.33 1.45 0.02
C ILE A 95 -1.64 2.01 -1.23
N GLY A 96 -1.13 3.23 -1.17
CA GLY A 96 -0.32 3.79 -2.25
C GLY A 96 -0.86 5.08 -2.85
N GLY A 97 -0.22 5.62 -3.80
CA GLY A 97 1.06 5.17 -4.37
C GLY A 97 2.27 5.76 -3.67
N GLY A 98 3.37 5.86 -4.40
CA GLY A 98 4.67 6.22 -3.84
C GLY A 98 4.69 7.49 -3.01
N THR A 99 4.06 8.54 -3.49
CA THR A 99 3.98 9.81 -2.76
C THR A 99 3.20 9.66 -1.45
N VAL A 100 2.08 8.96 -1.50
CA VAL A 100 1.23 8.72 -0.32
C VAL A 100 1.97 7.87 0.70
N TYR A 101 2.68 6.83 0.26
CA TYR A 101 3.50 6.01 1.15
C TYR A 101 4.54 6.87 1.88
N ARG A 102 5.27 7.73 1.15
CA ARG A 102 6.30 8.58 1.76
C ARG A 102 5.71 9.56 2.77
N GLN A 103 4.57 10.16 2.42
CA GLN A 103 3.92 11.13 3.30
C GLN A 103 3.38 10.50 4.58
N MET A 104 2.89 9.26 4.49
CA MET A 104 2.20 8.63 5.60
C MET A 104 3.02 7.59 6.36
N LEU A 105 4.19 7.19 5.84
CA LEU A 105 5.06 6.26 6.56
C LEU A 105 5.37 6.70 7.99
N PRO A 106 5.66 7.99 8.27
CA PRO A 106 5.88 8.44 9.65
C PRO A 106 4.69 8.23 10.58
N MET A 107 3.49 8.08 10.03
CA MET A 107 2.25 7.88 10.81
C MET A 107 1.92 6.41 11.00
N CYS A 108 2.66 5.52 10.35
CA CYS A 108 2.42 4.08 10.40
C CYS A 108 3.33 3.43 11.43
N ASP A 109 2.83 2.38 12.08
CA ASP A 109 3.57 1.59 13.06
C ASP A 109 3.78 0.14 12.61
N LYS A 110 3.12 -0.26 11.52
CA LYS A 110 3.19 -1.61 10.99
C LYS A 110 3.07 -1.60 9.47
N ALA A 111 3.88 -2.42 8.82
CA ALA A 111 3.88 -2.53 7.36
C ALA A 111 3.87 -3.99 6.93
N TYR A 112 2.96 -4.33 6.02
CA TYR A 112 2.93 -5.62 5.35
C TYR A 112 3.62 -5.45 4.01
N ILE A 113 4.77 -6.09 3.86
CA ILE A 113 5.62 -5.97 2.67
C ILE A 113 5.67 -7.32 1.96
N THR A 114 5.09 -7.41 0.77
CA THR A 114 5.30 -8.57 -0.08
C THR A 114 6.57 -8.34 -0.87
N LYS A 115 7.62 -9.12 -0.57
CA LYS A 115 8.88 -9.07 -1.32
C LYS A 115 8.77 -10.01 -2.51
N VAL A 116 8.71 -9.43 -3.70
CA VAL A 116 8.67 -10.17 -4.97
C VAL A 116 10.11 -10.28 -5.46
N HIS A 117 10.67 -11.49 -5.43
CA HIS A 117 12.10 -11.72 -5.70
C HIS A 117 12.40 -11.75 -7.19
N THR A 118 12.30 -10.58 -7.81
CA THR A 118 12.68 -10.33 -9.18
C THR A 118 12.94 -8.85 -9.38
N THR A 119 13.53 -8.50 -10.49
CA THR A 119 13.69 -7.10 -10.89
C THR A 119 12.61 -6.75 -11.91
N ALA A 120 12.16 -5.51 -11.89
CA ALA A 120 11.20 -4.99 -12.86
C ALA A 120 11.50 -3.52 -13.12
N PRO A 121 11.18 -2.99 -14.32
CA PRO A 121 11.36 -1.57 -14.59
C PRO A 121 10.45 -0.76 -13.67
N CYS A 122 11.03 0.14 -12.89
CA CYS A 122 10.27 0.98 -11.97
C CYS A 122 10.67 2.43 -12.13
N ASP A 123 9.72 3.33 -11.92
CA ASP A 123 9.96 4.76 -11.80
C ASP A 123 9.60 5.28 -10.40
N THR A 124 9.12 4.39 -9.54
CA THR A 124 8.70 4.71 -8.18
C THR A 124 9.21 3.64 -7.23
N TRP A 125 9.78 4.06 -6.11
CA TRP A 125 10.35 3.17 -5.10
C TRP A 125 9.77 3.46 -3.73
N PHE A 126 9.69 2.40 -2.93
CA PHE A 126 9.34 2.46 -1.51
C PHE A 126 10.65 2.54 -0.71
N PRO A 127 10.70 3.29 0.40
CA PRO A 127 11.90 3.32 1.24
C PRO A 127 12.29 1.91 1.71
N ASN A 128 13.56 1.57 1.60
CA ASN A 128 14.05 0.27 2.06
C ASN A 128 14.01 0.20 3.58
N LEU A 129 13.02 -0.49 4.13
CA LEU A 129 12.84 -0.58 5.59
C LEU A 129 13.98 -1.32 6.28
N ASP A 130 14.71 -2.18 5.55
CA ASP A 130 15.86 -2.89 6.11
C ASP A 130 17.01 -1.94 6.44
N GLU A 131 17.06 -0.76 5.81
CA GLU A 131 18.08 0.26 6.05
C GLU A 131 17.64 1.32 7.06
N LEU A 132 16.40 1.29 7.53
CA LEU A 132 15.87 2.27 8.47
C LEU A 132 15.97 1.74 9.90
N GLU A 133 16.60 2.52 10.77
CA GLU A 133 16.87 2.12 12.16
C GLU A 133 15.61 1.95 13.00
N ASP A 134 14.54 2.67 12.67
CA ASP A 134 13.29 2.65 13.44
C ASP A 134 12.30 1.59 12.97
N TRP A 135 12.67 0.74 12.02
CA TRP A 135 11.87 -0.37 11.54
C TRP A 135 12.59 -1.70 11.70
N VAL A 136 11.82 -2.76 11.99
CA VAL A 136 12.37 -4.11 12.15
C VAL A 136 11.44 -5.13 11.52
N LEU A 137 12.04 -6.10 10.83
CA LEU A 137 11.31 -7.27 10.33
C LEU A 137 10.96 -8.18 11.51
N THR A 138 9.66 -8.40 11.76
CA THR A 138 9.20 -9.18 12.90
C THR A 138 8.68 -10.55 12.55
N GLU A 139 8.20 -10.75 11.30
CA GLU A 139 7.56 -12.01 10.94
C GLU A 139 7.52 -12.18 9.42
N THR A 140 7.58 -13.43 8.97
CA THR A 140 7.25 -13.82 7.59
C THR A 140 5.97 -14.64 7.64
N LEU A 141 4.88 -14.10 7.08
CA LEU A 141 3.56 -14.73 7.17
C LEU A 141 3.37 -15.88 6.19
N GLU A 142 3.91 -15.71 4.98
CA GLU A 142 3.84 -16.76 3.96
C GLU A 142 4.97 -16.58 2.96
N SER A 143 5.30 -17.68 2.26
CA SER A 143 6.28 -17.69 1.19
C SER A 143 5.77 -18.64 0.11
N GLY A 144 6.11 -18.34 -1.14
CA GLY A 144 5.67 -19.17 -2.24
C GLY A 144 6.34 -18.83 -3.54
N GLU A 145 5.81 -19.43 -4.60
CA GLU A 145 6.27 -19.21 -5.97
C GLU A 145 5.07 -19.13 -6.89
N GLU A 146 5.12 -18.19 -7.83
CA GLU A 146 4.09 -18.03 -8.85
C GLU A 146 4.78 -17.68 -10.17
N SER A 147 4.51 -18.47 -11.21
CA SER A 147 5.08 -18.23 -12.55
C SER A 147 6.61 -18.13 -12.53
N GLY A 148 7.27 -18.95 -11.71
CA GLY A 148 8.73 -18.95 -11.59
C GLY A 148 9.31 -17.84 -10.71
N ILE A 149 8.48 -17.02 -10.09
CA ILE A 149 8.91 -15.92 -9.23
C ILE A 149 8.60 -16.27 -7.78
N THR A 150 9.61 -16.24 -6.92
CA THR A 150 9.41 -16.48 -5.49
C THR A 150 9.01 -15.19 -4.80
N TYR A 151 8.28 -15.31 -3.70
CA TYR A 151 7.87 -14.17 -2.91
C TYR A 151 7.77 -14.51 -1.43
N ASP A 152 7.92 -13.51 -0.58
CA ASP A 152 7.72 -13.60 0.87
C ASP A 152 6.80 -12.46 1.31
N VAL A 153 5.80 -12.78 2.13
CA VAL A 153 4.96 -11.76 2.76
C VAL A 153 5.49 -11.50 4.16
N CYS A 154 6.05 -10.32 4.35
CA CYS A 154 6.77 -9.93 5.56
C CYS A 154 6.00 -8.89 6.36
N VAL A 155 6.16 -8.94 7.68
CA VAL A 155 5.64 -7.90 8.58
C VAL A 155 6.83 -7.14 9.16
N TYR A 156 6.80 -5.81 8.99
CA TYR A 156 7.73 -4.90 9.62
C TYR A 156 6.98 -4.09 10.66
N GLU A 157 7.61 -3.83 11.77
CA GLU A 157 7.03 -3.00 12.82
C GLU A 157 8.01 -1.90 13.22
N ARG A 158 7.44 -0.76 13.63
CA ARG A 158 8.24 0.36 14.14
C ARG A 158 8.72 0.01 15.55
N LYS A 159 9.99 0.27 15.78
CA LYS A 159 10.62 0.06 17.09
C LYS A 159 10.10 1.03 18.14
#